data_6142c2145316f01d916fc5e71b9025fa
#
_entry.id   6142c2145316f01d916fc5e71b9025fa
#
_cell.length_a   1.000
_cell.length_b   1.000
_cell.length_c   1.000
_cell.angle_alpha   90.00
_cell.angle_beta   90.00
_cell.angle_gamma   90.00
#
_symmetry.space_group_name_H-M   'P 1'
#
loop_
_entity.id
_entity.type
_entity.pdbx_description
1 polymer ?
#
loop_
_entity_poly.entity_id
_entity_poly.type
_entity_poly.pdbx_seq_one_letter_code
_entity_poly.pdbx_strand_id
1 'polypeptide(L)'
;MKIGYARVSSTDQDLSIQIETLEKNGCEKIFQEKVSGTSTQGRNELKDCLEFVREGDELVITRVDRLARSILDLQLIIKELDNKGANLSATEQPISTKDATSKCFLDMLSVFSEFETNLRKERQMEGIA
;
A
#
# COMPACT_ATOMS: atom_id res chain seq x y z
N MET A 1 1.22 0.10 -18.29
CA MET A 1 0.58 -1.18 -17.88
C MET A 1 -0.02 -1.03 -16.48
N LYS A 2 -1.18 -1.58 -16.28
CA LYS A 2 -1.76 -1.64 -14.93
C LYS A 2 -1.40 -2.95 -14.27
N ILE A 3 -0.84 -2.88 -13.08
CA ILE A 3 -0.38 -4.01 -12.30
C ILE A 3 -1.15 -4.02 -10.99
N GLY A 4 -1.76 -5.16 -10.66
CA GLY A 4 -2.57 -5.28 -9.45
C GLY A 4 -1.82 -5.97 -8.32
N TYR A 5 -2.15 -5.61 -7.10
CA TYR A 5 -1.69 -6.29 -5.90
C TYR A 5 -2.87 -6.56 -4.98
N ALA A 6 -3.03 -7.82 -4.57
CA ALA A 6 -4.09 -8.26 -3.67
C ALA A 6 -3.50 -8.99 -2.47
N ARG A 7 -3.97 -8.66 -1.28
CA ARG A 7 -3.51 -9.28 -0.03
C ARG A 7 -4.67 -9.64 0.86
N VAL A 8 -4.67 -10.86 1.38
CA VAL A 8 -5.65 -11.34 2.35
C VAL A 8 -4.95 -12.14 3.44
N SER A 9 -5.62 -12.30 4.59
CA SER A 9 -5.16 -13.25 5.61
C SER A 9 -5.47 -14.68 5.15
N SER A 10 -4.80 -15.66 5.74
CA SER A 10 -5.00 -17.07 5.37
C SER A 10 -6.42 -17.58 5.65
N THR A 11 -7.15 -16.90 6.54
CA THR A 11 -8.54 -17.25 6.89
C THR A 11 -9.58 -16.47 6.09
N ASP A 12 -9.14 -15.51 5.28
CA ASP A 12 -10.03 -14.63 4.53
C ASP A 12 -10.28 -15.22 3.15
N GLN A 13 -11.54 -15.24 2.73
CA GLN A 13 -11.94 -15.75 1.41
C GLN A 13 -12.15 -14.63 0.38
N ASP A 14 -11.72 -13.42 0.71
CA ASP A 14 -11.95 -12.22 -0.09
C ASP A 14 -10.98 -12.07 -1.27
N LEU A 15 -10.02 -12.99 -1.41
CA LEU A 15 -8.97 -12.88 -2.44
C LEU A 15 -9.55 -12.90 -3.84
N SER A 16 -10.50 -13.80 -4.12
CA SER A 16 -11.12 -13.91 -5.44
C SER A 16 -11.88 -12.64 -5.81
N ILE A 17 -12.52 -11.99 -4.84
CA ILE A 17 -13.24 -10.74 -5.05
C ILE A 17 -12.26 -9.61 -5.39
N GLN A 18 -11.15 -9.53 -4.68
CA GLN A 18 -10.12 -8.54 -4.97
C GLN A 18 -9.54 -8.73 -6.37
N ILE A 19 -9.22 -9.95 -6.73
CA ILE A 19 -8.67 -10.27 -8.06
C ILE A 19 -9.66 -9.88 -9.15
N GLU A 20 -10.94 -10.22 -8.99
CA GLU A 20 -11.97 -9.86 -9.95
C GLU A 20 -12.07 -8.35 -10.11
N THR A 21 -12.04 -7.60 -8.99
CA THR A 21 -12.08 -6.15 -9.01
C THR A 21 -10.88 -5.57 -9.77
N LEU A 22 -9.69 -6.11 -9.52
CA LEU A 22 -8.48 -5.65 -10.20
C LEU A 22 -8.52 -5.96 -11.70
N GLU A 23 -9.01 -7.12 -12.08
CA GLU A 23 -9.17 -7.49 -13.48
C GLU A 23 -10.14 -6.55 -14.19
N LYS A 24 -11.25 -6.19 -13.55
CA LYS A 24 -12.22 -5.25 -14.11
C LYS A 24 -11.65 -3.85 -14.28
N ASN A 25 -10.62 -3.50 -13.50
CA ASN A 25 -9.93 -2.22 -13.63
C ASN A 25 -8.83 -2.24 -14.70
N GLY A 26 -8.65 -3.35 -15.39
CA GLY A 26 -7.71 -3.45 -16.50
C GLY A 26 -6.31 -3.88 -16.11
N CYS A 27 -6.13 -4.51 -14.95
CA CYS A 27 -4.84 -5.04 -14.53
C CYS A 27 -4.42 -6.21 -15.41
N GLU A 28 -3.26 -6.10 -16.03
CA GLU A 28 -2.72 -7.14 -16.91
C GLU A 28 -1.90 -8.18 -16.13
N LYS A 29 -1.32 -7.77 -15.01
CA LYS A 29 -0.54 -8.63 -14.12
C LYS A 29 -1.02 -8.40 -12.70
N ILE A 30 -1.30 -9.47 -11.97
CA ILE A 30 -1.78 -9.37 -10.58
C ILE A 30 -0.90 -10.22 -9.68
N PHE A 31 -0.35 -9.58 -8.64
CA PHE A 31 0.40 -10.26 -7.59
C PHE A 31 -0.55 -10.53 -6.42
N GLN A 32 -0.53 -11.74 -5.91
CA GLN A 32 -1.43 -12.21 -4.86
C GLN A 32 -0.64 -12.65 -3.65
N GLU A 33 -1.05 -12.23 -2.47
CA GLU A 33 -0.36 -12.58 -1.25
C GLU A 33 -1.34 -13.03 -0.17
N LYS A 34 -1.08 -14.19 0.43
CA LYS A 34 -1.79 -14.64 1.61
C LYS A 34 -0.84 -14.54 2.80
N VAL A 35 -1.26 -13.81 3.82
CA VAL A 35 -0.45 -13.57 5.00
C VAL A 35 -1.14 -14.25 6.18
N SER A 36 -0.42 -15.16 6.86
CA SER A 36 -0.92 -15.73 8.10
C SER A 36 -0.79 -14.68 9.21
N GLY A 37 -1.73 -14.67 10.15
CA GLY A 37 -1.75 -13.67 11.21
C GLY A 37 -0.55 -13.74 12.16
N THR A 38 0.23 -14.82 12.11
CA THR A 38 1.42 -15.00 12.95
C THR A 38 2.72 -14.69 12.22
N SER A 39 2.67 -14.49 10.90
CA SER A 39 3.87 -14.23 10.10
C SER A 39 4.12 -12.74 9.95
N THR A 40 5.28 -12.27 10.35
CA THR A 40 5.74 -10.92 10.11
C THR A 40 6.49 -10.79 8.79
N GLN A 41 6.72 -11.90 8.10
CA GLN A 41 7.55 -11.96 6.89
C GLN A 41 6.76 -12.14 5.60
N GLY A 42 5.47 -11.93 5.61
CA GLY A 42 4.61 -12.30 4.51
C GLY A 42 4.43 -11.25 3.41
N ARG A 43 5.50 -10.60 2.95
CA ARG A 43 5.36 -9.56 1.92
C ARG A 43 6.28 -9.75 0.73
N ASN A 44 6.62 -11.02 0.44
CA ASN A 44 7.49 -11.35 -0.70
C ASN A 44 6.85 -11.01 -2.04
N GLU A 45 5.54 -11.21 -2.17
CA GLU A 45 4.81 -10.87 -3.40
C GLU A 45 4.77 -9.37 -3.63
N LEU A 46 4.65 -8.58 -2.57
CA LEU A 46 4.71 -7.12 -2.68
C LEU A 46 6.09 -6.68 -3.16
N LYS A 47 7.14 -7.26 -2.62
CA LYS A 47 8.50 -6.97 -3.04
C LYS A 47 8.68 -7.27 -4.52
N ASP A 48 8.23 -8.45 -4.96
CA ASP A 48 8.30 -8.83 -6.36
C ASP A 48 7.48 -7.90 -7.24
N CYS A 49 6.32 -7.50 -6.76
CA CYS A 49 5.45 -6.54 -7.46
C CYS A 49 6.16 -5.20 -7.66
N LEU A 50 6.77 -4.66 -6.61
CA LEU A 50 7.48 -3.38 -6.69
C LEU A 50 8.70 -3.46 -7.59
N GLU A 51 9.37 -4.59 -7.63
CA GLU A 51 10.48 -4.81 -8.56
C GLU A 51 10.01 -4.94 -10.01
N PHE A 52 8.83 -5.50 -10.23
CA PHE A 52 8.25 -5.67 -11.56
C PHE A 52 7.78 -4.35 -12.17
N VAL A 53 7.28 -3.44 -11.35
CA VAL A 53 6.73 -2.14 -11.80
C VAL A 53 7.84 -1.29 -12.43
N ARG A 54 7.52 -0.65 -13.55
CA ARG A 54 8.44 0.20 -14.32
C ARG A 54 7.85 1.57 -14.56
N GLU A 55 8.65 2.44 -15.16
CA GLU A 55 8.21 3.78 -15.53
C GLU A 55 6.96 3.75 -16.41
N GLY A 56 5.98 4.55 -16.07
CA GLY A 56 4.70 4.62 -16.77
C GLY A 56 3.66 3.61 -16.31
N ASP A 57 4.03 2.66 -15.45
CA ASP A 57 3.08 1.69 -14.93
C ASP A 57 2.24 2.28 -13.80
N GLU A 58 1.11 1.64 -13.53
CA GLU A 58 0.21 2.00 -12.44
C GLU A 58 -0.01 0.77 -11.56
N LEU A 59 0.33 0.90 -10.29
CA LEU A 59 0.01 -0.13 -9.30
C LEU A 59 -1.40 0.12 -8.80
N VAL A 60 -2.28 -0.88 -8.97
CA VAL A 60 -3.69 -0.80 -8.59
C VAL A 60 -3.94 -1.73 -7.41
N ILE A 61 -4.54 -1.19 -6.37
CA ILE A 61 -4.95 -1.94 -5.18
C ILE A 61 -6.42 -1.70 -4.92
N THR A 62 -7.06 -2.52 -4.11
CA THR A 62 -8.45 -2.28 -3.75
C THR A 62 -8.56 -1.24 -2.64
N ARG A 63 -7.71 -1.36 -1.60
CA ARG A 63 -7.67 -0.45 -0.47
C ARG A 63 -6.24 -0.31 0.02
N VAL A 64 -5.91 0.84 0.62
CA VAL A 64 -4.56 1.07 1.13
C VAL A 64 -4.18 0.12 2.27
N ASP A 65 -5.15 -0.33 3.07
CA ASP A 65 -4.90 -1.28 4.16
C ASP A 65 -4.58 -2.69 3.65
N ARG A 66 -4.83 -2.96 2.37
CA ARG A 66 -4.41 -4.20 1.71
C ARG A 66 -3.01 -4.10 1.11
N LEU A 67 -2.41 -2.92 1.12
CA LEU A 67 -1.06 -2.69 0.60
C LEU A 67 -0.07 -2.43 1.74
N ALA A 68 -0.40 -1.52 2.62
CA ALA A 68 0.50 -1.02 3.65
C ALA A 68 -0.01 -1.37 5.05
N ARG A 69 0.93 -1.53 5.99
CA ARG A 69 0.63 -1.84 7.40
C ARG A 69 0.52 -0.58 8.25
N SER A 70 0.99 0.54 7.74
CA SER A 70 0.97 1.83 8.42
C SER A 70 1.05 2.95 7.39
N ILE A 71 0.81 4.18 7.83
CA ILE A 71 0.92 5.34 6.96
C ILE A 71 2.37 5.53 6.51
N LEU A 72 3.33 5.27 7.41
CA LEU A 72 4.75 5.36 7.07
C LEU A 72 5.12 4.33 6.00
N ASP A 73 4.64 3.09 6.15
CA ASP A 73 4.86 2.03 5.18
C ASP A 73 4.28 2.42 3.81
N LEU A 74 3.06 2.96 3.80
CA LEU A 74 2.42 3.45 2.57
C LEU A 74 3.27 4.52 1.89
N GLN A 75 3.80 5.45 2.66
CA GLN A 75 4.62 6.52 2.11
C GLN A 75 5.91 6.00 1.49
N LEU A 76 6.55 5.01 2.13
CA LEU A 76 7.76 4.40 1.59
C LEU A 76 7.47 3.71 0.25
N ILE A 77 6.33 3.05 0.15
CA ILE A 77 5.90 2.40 -1.09
C ILE A 77 5.66 3.44 -2.18
N ILE A 78 4.96 4.52 -1.85
CA ILE A 78 4.68 5.60 -2.80
C ILE A 78 5.98 6.24 -3.28
N LYS A 79 6.93 6.46 -2.37
CA LYS A 79 8.22 7.04 -2.72
C LYS A 79 8.99 6.13 -3.68
N GLU A 80 8.96 4.82 -3.44
CA GLU A 80 9.60 3.86 -4.32
C GLU A 80 8.98 3.88 -5.71
N LEU A 81 7.65 3.96 -5.80
CA LEU A 81 6.94 4.07 -7.06
C LEU A 81 7.26 5.39 -7.77
N ASP A 82 7.29 6.50 -7.04
CA ASP A 82 7.67 7.79 -7.60
C ASP A 82 9.07 7.76 -8.20
N ASN A 83 10.03 7.14 -7.52
CA ASN A 83 11.39 7.00 -7.99
C ASN A 83 11.47 6.21 -9.29
N LYS A 84 10.56 5.31 -9.51
CA LYS A 84 10.46 4.51 -10.74
C LYS A 84 9.64 5.21 -11.84
N GLY A 85 8.96 6.30 -11.51
CA GLY A 85 8.06 6.95 -12.45
C GLY A 85 6.72 6.25 -12.60
N ALA A 86 6.29 5.49 -11.57
CA ALA A 86 5.02 4.78 -11.57
C ALA A 86 4.02 5.44 -10.62
N ASN A 87 2.75 5.11 -10.79
CA ASN A 87 1.66 5.66 -9.98
C ASN A 87 0.97 4.58 -9.16
N LEU A 88 0.25 5.01 -8.12
CA LEU A 88 -0.57 4.15 -7.26
C LEU A 88 -2.02 4.63 -7.33
N SER A 89 -2.96 3.70 -7.40
CA SER A 89 -4.39 4.00 -7.28
C SER A 89 -5.11 2.91 -6.52
N ALA A 90 -6.22 3.28 -5.85
CA ALA A 90 -7.07 2.34 -5.13
C ALA A 90 -8.47 2.33 -5.76
N THR A 91 -9.09 1.15 -5.86
CA THR A 91 -10.41 1.00 -6.50
C THR A 91 -11.55 1.37 -5.58
N GLU A 92 -11.41 1.12 -4.27
CA GLU A 92 -12.47 1.35 -3.28
C GLU A 92 -12.32 2.65 -2.51
N GLN A 93 -11.24 3.39 -2.77
CA GLN A 93 -10.97 4.67 -2.10
C GLN A 93 -10.56 5.70 -3.14
N PRO A 94 -10.92 6.98 -2.97
CA PRO A 94 -10.59 8.01 -3.96
C PRO A 94 -9.12 8.46 -3.81
N ILE A 95 -8.20 7.53 -3.93
CA ILE A 95 -6.77 7.77 -3.74
C ILE A 95 -6.02 7.43 -5.03
N SER A 96 -5.24 8.37 -5.53
CA SER A 96 -4.40 8.18 -6.69
C SER A 96 -3.23 9.15 -6.67
N THR A 97 -2.02 8.65 -6.92
CA THR A 97 -0.85 9.54 -7.01
C THR A 97 -0.78 10.29 -8.34
N LYS A 98 -1.64 9.96 -9.30
CA LYS A 98 -1.79 10.72 -10.53
C LYS A 98 -2.43 12.08 -10.30
N ASP A 99 -3.29 12.17 -9.28
CA ASP A 99 -3.99 13.38 -8.91
C ASP A 99 -3.17 14.13 -7.87
N ALA A 100 -2.82 15.38 -8.17
CA ALA A 100 -2.02 16.22 -7.26
C ALA A 100 -2.70 16.41 -5.91
N THR A 101 -4.02 16.54 -5.88
CA THR A 101 -4.78 16.71 -4.63
C THR A 101 -4.71 15.45 -3.76
N SER A 102 -4.89 14.28 -4.35
CA SER A 102 -4.79 13.01 -3.65
C SER A 102 -3.37 12.75 -3.15
N LYS A 103 -2.37 13.07 -3.95
CA LYS A 103 -0.97 12.93 -3.53
C LYS A 103 -0.63 13.85 -2.38
N CYS A 104 -1.09 15.09 -2.42
CA CYS A 104 -0.90 16.05 -1.33
C CYS A 104 -1.54 15.52 -0.03
N PHE A 105 -2.74 14.96 -0.12
CA PHE A 105 -3.42 14.35 1.02
C PHE A 105 -2.60 13.21 1.63
N LEU A 106 -2.05 12.33 0.78
CA LEU A 106 -1.20 11.23 1.25
C LEU A 106 0.07 11.74 1.92
N ASP A 107 0.68 12.80 1.38
CA ASP A 107 1.86 13.42 1.99
C ASP A 107 1.53 14.02 3.36
N MET A 108 0.38 14.66 3.51
CA MET A 108 -0.08 15.20 4.78
C MET A 108 -0.31 14.11 5.83
N LEU A 109 -0.89 12.97 5.41
CA LEU A 109 -1.06 11.84 6.32
C LEU A 109 0.28 11.34 6.86
N SER A 110 1.32 11.40 6.04
CA SER A 110 2.65 11.00 6.44
C SER A 110 3.22 11.90 7.53
N VAL A 111 3.10 13.20 7.36
CA VAL A 111 3.56 14.19 8.37
C VAL A 111 2.81 13.98 9.69
N PHE A 112 1.51 13.75 9.60
CA PHE A 112 0.68 13.47 10.76
C PHE A 112 1.11 12.19 11.49
N SER A 113 1.45 11.15 10.73
CA SER A 113 1.92 9.89 11.30
C SER A 113 3.25 10.05 12.05
N GLU A 114 4.17 10.84 11.52
CA GLU A 114 5.43 11.15 12.19
C GLU A 114 5.18 11.86 13.52
N PHE A 115 4.27 12.84 13.52
CA PHE A 115 3.90 13.57 14.72
C PHE A 115 3.34 12.62 15.79
N GLU A 116 2.43 11.71 15.41
CA GLU A 116 1.89 10.73 16.34
C GLU A 116 2.97 9.81 16.91
N THR A 117 3.90 9.39 16.08
CA THR A 117 5.01 8.53 16.50
C THR A 117 5.88 9.25 17.54
N ASN A 118 6.18 10.50 17.30
CA ASN A 118 6.98 11.30 18.22
C ASN A 118 6.26 11.50 19.56
N LEU A 119 4.95 11.73 19.53
CA LEU A 119 4.17 11.83 20.76
C LEU A 119 4.17 10.52 21.55
N ARG A 120 4.09 9.38 20.89
CA ARG A 120 4.16 8.09 21.57
C ARG A 120 5.51 7.90 22.24
N LYS A 121 6.60 8.27 21.59
CA LYS A 121 7.94 8.19 22.16
C LYS A 121 8.06 9.06 23.41
N GLU A 122 7.54 10.27 23.38
CA GLU A 122 7.54 11.17 24.54
C GLU A 122 6.76 10.57 25.70
N ARG A 123 5.57 9.98 25.42
CA ARG A 123 4.75 9.34 26.44
C ARG A 123 5.46 8.13 27.08
N GLN A 124 6.17 7.36 26.26
CA GLN A 124 6.94 6.24 26.77
C GLN A 124 8.06 6.69 27.69
N MET A 125 8.76 7.76 27.32
CA MET A 125 9.82 8.31 28.16
C MET A 125 9.28 8.85 29.48
N GLU A 126 8.14 9.53 29.46
CA GLU A 126 7.46 10.02 30.66
C GLU A 126 6.99 8.85 31.54
N GLY A 127 6.51 7.77 30.91
CA GLY A 127 6.03 6.59 31.65
C GLY A 127 7.13 5.80 32.34
N ILE A 128 8.38 5.94 31.92
CA ILE A 128 9.53 5.29 32.53
C ILE A 128 10.00 6.03 33.77
N ALA A 129 9.72 7.31 33.87
CA ALA A 129 10.07 8.11 35.05
C ALA A 129 9.12 7.82 36.25
#